data_b08e8b6babeba155cd46491c8d302a31
#
_entry.id   b08e8b6babeba155cd46491c8d302a31
#
_cell.length_a   1.000
_cell.length_b   1.000
_cell.length_c   1.000
_cell.angle_alpha   90.00
_cell.angle_beta   90.00
_cell.angle_gamma   90.00
#
_symmetry.space_group_name_H-M   'P 1'
#
loop_
_entity.id
_entity.type
_entity.pdbx_description
1 polymer ?
#
loop_
_entity_poly.entity_id
_entity_poly.type
_entity_poly.pdbx_seq_one_letter_code
_entity_poly.pdbx_strand_id
1 'polypeptide(L)'
;VEDAAPYQFIFPINGGKLMSETLGYIHSVETFGLVDGPGVRYIIFLQGCAMRCQYCHNPETWAFTQDTAKTPQEAFSAAYRYRNYWRNNGGITISGGEPLRQLDFVSEVFRLAHAKKVQTALDTSAQPFAPDDAEWMARFDKLLANTDLVILDLKEIDDEKHKKLTGHTNKNILAMAQYVASKGVDLWIRHVLVP
;
A
#
# COMPACT_ATOMS: atom_id res chain seq x y z
N VAL A 1 -22.49 7.53 -1.53
CA VAL A 1 -22.07 6.42 -0.66
C VAL A 1 -21.02 7.00 0.25
N GLU A 2 -21.38 7.22 1.52
CA GLU A 2 -20.51 7.83 2.53
C GLU A 2 -19.25 6.98 2.73
N ASP A 3 -18.09 7.64 2.69
CA ASP A 3 -16.80 7.04 3.04
C ASP A 3 -16.83 6.64 4.52
N ALA A 4 -17.05 5.36 4.80
CA ALA A 4 -16.90 4.84 6.14
C ALA A 4 -15.43 4.91 6.53
N ALA A 5 -15.12 5.77 7.50
CA ALA A 5 -13.79 5.80 8.11
C ALA A 5 -13.44 4.42 8.68
N PRO A 6 -12.17 3.99 8.66
CA PRO A 6 -11.76 2.71 9.24
C PRO A 6 -12.14 2.68 10.74
N TYR A 7 -12.89 1.68 11.14
CA TYR A 7 -13.31 1.51 12.53
C TYR A 7 -12.09 1.31 13.44
N GLN A 8 -12.00 2.13 14.49
CA GLN A 8 -11.00 1.96 15.56
C GLN A 8 -11.65 1.17 16.70
N PHE A 9 -11.12 0.01 17.02
CA PHE A 9 -11.49 -0.72 18.23
C PHE A 9 -10.66 -0.26 19.42
N ILE A 10 -11.34 0.08 20.52
CA ILE A 10 -10.72 0.54 21.77
C ILE A 10 -10.81 -0.60 22.79
N PHE A 11 -9.66 -1.13 23.23
CA PHE A 11 -9.59 -2.08 24.34
C PHE A 11 -9.10 -1.40 25.62
N PRO A 12 -9.67 -1.68 26.81
CA PRO A 12 -9.19 -1.08 28.05
C PRO A 12 -7.92 -1.79 28.52
N ILE A 13 -6.85 -1.00 28.73
CA ILE A 13 -5.66 -1.46 29.45
C ILE A 13 -5.53 -0.65 30.73
N ASN A 14 -5.22 -1.35 31.85
CA ASN A 14 -4.98 -0.75 33.14
C ASN A 14 -3.84 0.29 33.09
N GLY A 15 -4.15 1.56 33.30
CA GLY A 15 -3.21 2.60 33.71
C GLY A 15 -2.38 3.27 32.60
N GLY A 16 -2.76 3.21 31.31
CA GLY A 16 -2.04 3.86 30.21
C GLY A 16 -2.97 4.43 29.14
N LYS A 17 -2.57 5.54 28.53
CA LYS A 17 -3.22 6.21 27.41
C LYS A 17 -3.71 5.18 26.37
N LEU A 18 -5.02 5.19 26.08
CA LEU A 18 -5.63 4.39 25.01
C LEU A 18 -4.89 4.65 23.70
N MET A 19 -4.09 3.69 23.25
CA MET A 19 -3.58 3.67 21.89
C MET A 19 -4.57 2.86 21.06
N SER A 20 -5.22 3.49 20.08
CA SER A 20 -5.99 2.76 19.09
C SER A 20 -5.01 1.85 18.33
N GLU A 21 -5.27 0.54 18.39
CA GLU A 21 -4.49 -0.41 17.59
C GLU A 21 -4.74 -0.13 16.10
N THR A 22 -3.69 0.15 15.36
CA THR A 22 -3.77 0.27 13.90
C THR A 22 -4.06 -1.13 13.34
N LEU A 23 -5.19 -1.30 12.66
CA LEU A 23 -5.54 -2.54 12.00
C LEU A 23 -5.45 -2.38 10.48
N GLY A 24 -5.03 -3.45 9.80
CA GLY A 24 -5.04 -3.55 8.35
C GLY A 24 -5.99 -4.66 7.90
N TYR A 25 -6.73 -4.37 6.85
CA TYR A 25 -7.68 -5.31 6.22
C TYR A 25 -6.99 -5.96 5.03
N ILE A 26 -6.58 -7.22 5.22
CA ILE A 26 -5.85 -8.01 4.23
C ILE A 26 -6.86 -8.83 3.43
N HIS A 27 -6.79 -8.76 2.10
CA HIS A 27 -7.57 -9.62 1.22
C HIS A 27 -6.92 -11.00 1.09
N SER A 28 -5.65 -11.02 0.69
CA SER A 28 -4.91 -12.26 0.44
C SER A 28 -3.40 -12.03 0.55
N VAL A 29 -2.64 -13.11 0.48
CA VAL A 29 -1.18 -13.06 0.46
C VAL A 29 -0.63 -13.99 -0.61
N GLU A 30 0.50 -13.62 -1.22
CA GLU A 30 1.31 -14.49 -2.06
C GLU A 30 2.71 -14.62 -1.47
N THR A 31 3.19 -15.84 -1.32
CA THR A 31 4.43 -16.11 -0.58
C THR A 31 5.69 -16.16 -1.46
N PHE A 32 5.51 -16.23 -2.79
CA PHE A 32 6.58 -16.38 -3.79
C PHE A 32 6.36 -15.49 -5.02
N GLY A 33 5.93 -14.23 -4.84
CA GLY A 33 5.77 -13.28 -5.93
C GLY A 33 7.11 -12.97 -6.62
N LEU A 34 7.09 -12.90 -7.95
CA LEU A 34 8.28 -12.64 -8.77
C LEU A 34 8.16 -11.40 -9.66
N VAL A 35 6.99 -10.75 -9.68
CA VAL A 35 6.69 -9.64 -10.60
C VAL A 35 6.38 -8.31 -9.89
N ASP A 36 6.23 -8.34 -8.57
CA ASP A 36 5.85 -7.16 -7.78
C ASP A 36 7.03 -6.64 -6.94
N GLY A 37 8.16 -6.47 -7.60
CA GLY A 37 9.42 -5.96 -7.06
C GLY A 37 10.60 -6.90 -7.30
N PRO A 38 11.81 -6.52 -6.87
CA PRO A 38 13.00 -7.31 -7.09
C PRO A 38 13.03 -8.57 -6.21
N GLY A 39 13.60 -9.64 -6.76
CA GLY A 39 13.77 -10.92 -6.05
C GLY A 39 12.48 -11.64 -5.76
N VAL A 40 12.49 -12.52 -4.75
CA VAL A 40 11.30 -13.21 -4.26
C VAL A 40 10.60 -12.35 -3.23
N ARG A 41 9.30 -12.14 -3.40
CA ARG A 41 8.51 -11.25 -2.54
C ARG A 41 7.46 -12.02 -1.75
N TYR A 42 7.26 -11.63 -0.50
CA TYR A 42 6.02 -11.90 0.20
C TYR A 42 5.08 -10.72 -0.06
N ILE A 43 3.98 -10.97 -0.77
CA ILE A 43 3.06 -9.92 -1.17
C ILE A 43 1.84 -9.95 -0.26
N ILE A 44 1.46 -8.78 0.27
CA ILE A 44 0.24 -8.59 1.06
C ILE A 44 -0.71 -7.76 0.19
N PHE A 45 -1.82 -8.36 -0.23
CA PHE A 45 -2.88 -7.66 -0.95
C PHE A 45 -3.89 -7.11 0.03
N LEU A 46 -4.00 -5.78 0.11
CA LEU A 46 -4.93 -5.09 0.99
C LEU A 46 -6.30 -4.93 0.36
N GLN A 47 -7.31 -4.73 1.21
CA GLN A 47 -8.66 -4.35 0.81
C GLN A 47 -8.80 -2.84 0.68
N GLY A 48 -9.83 -2.43 -0.05
CA GLY A 48 -10.22 -1.04 -0.24
C GLY A 48 -9.54 -0.39 -1.44
N CYS A 49 -10.33 -0.07 -2.47
CA CYS A 49 -9.90 0.72 -3.62
C CYS A 49 -11.04 1.64 -4.06
N ALA A 50 -10.75 2.93 -4.27
CA ALA A 50 -11.73 3.87 -4.80
C ALA A 50 -11.84 3.80 -6.33
N MET A 51 -10.76 3.37 -7.01
CA MET A 51 -10.76 3.25 -8.46
C MET A 51 -11.67 2.12 -8.93
N ARG A 52 -12.18 2.27 -10.17
CA ARG A 52 -13.03 1.27 -10.85
C ARG A 52 -12.47 0.97 -12.23
N CYS A 53 -11.18 0.56 -12.24
CA CYS A 53 -10.47 0.25 -13.48
C CYS A 53 -11.22 -0.82 -14.27
N GLN A 54 -11.49 -0.55 -15.56
CA GLN A 54 -12.25 -1.47 -16.41
C GLN A 54 -11.57 -2.83 -16.60
N TYR A 55 -10.24 -2.87 -16.47
CA TYR A 55 -9.44 -4.09 -16.53
C TYR A 55 -8.97 -4.59 -15.14
N CYS A 56 -9.66 -4.20 -14.07
CA CYS A 56 -9.28 -4.68 -12.75
C CYS A 56 -9.41 -6.20 -12.68
N HIS A 57 -8.33 -6.89 -12.33
CA HIS A 57 -8.33 -8.33 -12.16
C HIS A 57 -8.57 -8.79 -10.71
N ASN A 58 -8.65 -7.83 -9.76
CA ASN A 58 -8.97 -8.09 -8.34
C ASN A 58 -10.15 -7.23 -7.85
N PRO A 59 -11.32 -7.25 -8.49
CA PRO A 59 -12.46 -6.39 -8.10
C PRO A 59 -13.00 -6.71 -6.70
N GLU A 60 -12.76 -7.89 -6.16
CA GLU A 60 -13.08 -8.30 -4.80
C GLU A 60 -12.32 -7.50 -3.73
N THR A 61 -11.21 -6.85 -4.10
CA THR A 61 -10.46 -5.97 -3.20
C THR A 61 -11.06 -4.56 -3.07
N TRP A 62 -12.10 -4.21 -3.82
CA TRP A 62 -12.66 -2.85 -3.79
C TRP A 62 -13.30 -2.50 -2.45
N ALA A 63 -13.97 -3.46 -1.81
CA ALA A 63 -14.65 -3.26 -0.53
C ALA A 63 -13.72 -3.55 0.65
N PHE A 64 -14.08 -3.00 1.82
CA PHE A 64 -13.52 -3.42 3.10
C PHE A 64 -14.42 -4.47 3.73
N THR A 65 -13.84 -5.58 4.22
CA THR A 65 -14.51 -6.57 5.05
C THR A 65 -13.77 -6.70 6.38
N GLN A 66 -14.51 -6.79 7.50
CA GLN A 66 -13.89 -6.80 8.84
C GLN A 66 -13.24 -8.13 9.22
N ASP A 67 -13.59 -9.22 8.53
CA ASP A 67 -13.19 -10.58 8.90
C ASP A 67 -11.69 -10.89 8.72
N THR A 68 -10.96 -9.97 8.09
CA THR A 68 -9.54 -10.16 7.75
C THR A 68 -8.62 -9.12 8.39
N ALA A 69 -9.09 -8.44 9.44
CA ALA A 69 -8.30 -7.46 10.16
C ALA A 69 -7.09 -8.10 10.85
N LYS A 70 -5.92 -7.49 10.68
CA LYS A 70 -4.65 -7.88 11.30
C LYS A 70 -3.93 -6.68 11.86
N THR A 71 -3.22 -6.87 12.95
CA THR A 71 -2.25 -5.89 13.41
C THR A 71 -1.01 -5.88 12.49
N PRO A 72 -0.26 -4.78 12.40
CA PRO A 72 0.99 -4.73 11.65
C PRO A 72 1.99 -5.80 12.10
N GLN A 73 2.04 -6.08 13.40
CA GLN A 73 2.93 -7.09 13.97
C GLN A 73 2.56 -8.52 13.52
N GLU A 74 1.28 -8.85 13.46
CA GLU A 74 0.80 -10.15 12.94
C GLU A 74 1.14 -10.30 11.46
N ALA A 75 0.87 -9.25 10.65
CA ALA A 75 1.16 -9.25 9.22
C ALA A 75 2.65 -9.39 8.94
N PHE A 76 3.49 -8.58 9.62
CA PHE A 76 4.94 -8.68 9.51
C PHE A 76 5.45 -10.04 9.98
N SER A 77 4.98 -10.56 11.11
CA SER A 77 5.42 -11.87 11.64
C SER A 77 5.07 -13.02 10.69
N ALA A 78 3.92 -12.95 10.03
CA ALA A 78 3.53 -13.93 9.01
C ALA A 78 4.48 -13.89 7.80
N ALA A 79 4.79 -12.69 7.29
CA ALA A 79 5.73 -12.51 6.18
C ALA A 79 7.14 -12.94 6.56
N TYR A 80 7.63 -12.57 7.74
CA TYR A 80 9.01 -12.81 8.17
C TYR A 80 9.37 -14.30 8.30
N ARG A 81 8.40 -15.20 8.41
CA ARG A 81 8.61 -16.65 8.35
C ARG A 81 9.22 -17.12 7.03
N TYR A 82 8.99 -16.34 5.95
CA TYR A 82 9.48 -16.64 4.59
C TYR A 82 10.83 -15.98 4.26
N ARG A 83 11.48 -15.29 5.20
CA ARG A 83 12.73 -14.54 4.99
C ARG A 83 13.88 -15.35 4.34
N ASN A 84 13.94 -16.66 4.57
CA ASN A 84 14.97 -17.51 3.99
C ASN A 84 14.89 -17.62 2.45
N TYR A 85 13.72 -17.32 1.86
CA TYR A 85 13.49 -17.34 0.43
C TYR A 85 13.83 -16.01 -0.25
N TRP A 86 13.93 -14.92 0.51
CA TRP A 86 14.15 -13.58 -0.05
C TRP A 86 15.58 -13.35 -0.53
N ARG A 87 16.54 -14.13 -0.04
CA ARG A 87 17.97 -13.97 -0.35
C ARG A 87 18.43 -12.51 -0.13
N ASN A 88 19.20 -11.94 -1.11
CA ASN A 88 19.81 -10.63 -0.96
C ASN A 88 18.94 -9.45 -1.45
N ASN A 89 17.94 -9.71 -2.31
CA ASN A 89 17.14 -8.67 -2.96
C ASN A 89 15.63 -8.88 -2.90
N GLY A 90 15.16 -9.88 -2.18
CA GLY A 90 13.75 -10.08 -1.93
C GLY A 90 13.27 -9.38 -0.66
N GLY A 91 11.98 -9.46 -0.38
CA GLY A 91 11.40 -8.82 0.79
C GLY A 91 9.88 -8.83 0.82
N ILE A 92 9.29 -7.76 1.33
CA ILE A 92 7.84 -7.60 1.45
C ILE A 92 7.36 -6.57 0.44
N THR A 93 6.29 -6.90 -0.29
CA THR A 93 5.52 -5.95 -1.10
C THR A 93 4.13 -5.82 -0.50
N ILE A 94 3.64 -4.59 -0.38
CA ILE A 94 2.23 -4.33 -0.06
C ILE A 94 1.56 -3.74 -1.29
N SER A 95 0.50 -4.42 -1.72
CA SER A 95 -0.30 -4.16 -2.91
C SER A 95 -1.79 -4.38 -2.61
N GLY A 96 -2.61 -4.71 -3.61
CA GLY A 96 -4.00 -5.15 -3.42
C GLY A 96 -5.02 -4.26 -4.09
N GLY A 97 -5.98 -3.71 -3.32
CA GLY A 97 -6.85 -2.64 -3.77
C GLY A 97 -6.04 -1.35 -3.97
N GLU A 98 -5.92 -0.56 -2.91
CA GLU A 98 -5.04 0.62 -2.87
C GLU A 98 -4.42 0.74 -1.47
N PRO A 99 -3.13 0.43 -1.31
CA PRO A 99 -2.45 0.43 -0.01
C PRO A 99 -2.50 1.76 0.73
N LEU A 100 -2.47 2.88 0.03
CA LEU A 100 -2.49 4.21 0.64
C LEU A 100 -3.82 4.54 1.34
N ARG A 101 -4.87 3.76 1.12
CA ARG A 101 -6.11 3.84 1.92
C ARG A 101 -5.92 3.28 3.34
N GLN A 102 -4.85 2.52 3.57
CA GLN A 102 -4.48 1.94 4.85
C GLN A 102 -3.07 2.39 5.26
N LEU A 103 -2.75 3.66 5.02
CA LEU A 103 -1.42 4.26 5.08
C LEU A 103 -0.70 3.98 6.39
N ASP A 104 -1.35 4.12 7.54
CA ASP A 104 -0.73 3.92 8.86
C ASP A 104 -0.38 2.45 9.10
N PHE A 105 -1.23 1.53 8.64
CA PHE A 105 -0.94 0.09 8.71
C PHE A 105 0.29 -0.25 7.86
N VAL A 106 0.33 0.22 6.61
CA VAL A 106 1.46 0.00 5.69
C VAL A 106 2.75 0.57 6.28
N SER A 107 2.69 1.82 6.81
CA SER A 107 3.82 2.50 7.43
C SER A 107 4.41 1.70 8.59
N GLU A 108 3.56 1.13 9.43
CA GLU A 108 4.02 0.35 10.59
C GLU A 108 4.59 -1.02 10.18
N VAL A 109 3.99 -1.71 9.19
CA VAL A 109 4.55 -2.95 8.64
C VAL A 109 5.94 -2.70 8.06
N PHE A 110 6.13 -1.62 7.29
CA PHE A 110 7.42 -1.28 6.69
C PHE A 110 8.45 -0.87 7.74
N ARG A 111 8.04 -0.14 8.78
CA ARG A 111 8.92 0.17 9.91
C ARG A 111 9.44 -1.11 10.60
N LEU A 112 8.57 -2.10 10.81
CA LEU A 112 8.94 -3.39 11.39
C LEU A 112 9.88 -4.18 10.46
N ALA A 113 9.66 -4.11 9.14
CA ALA A 113 10.50 -4.73 8.13
C ALA A 113 11.91 -4.11 8.11
N HIS A 114 12.02 -2.79 8.07
CA HIS A 114 13.30 -2.06 8.11
C HIS A 114 14.09 -2.32 9.40
N ALA A 115 13.42 -2.44 10.55
CA ALA A 115 14.06 -2.80 11.81
C ALA A 115 14.73 -4.19 11.75
N LYS A 116 14.35 -5.05 10.80
CA LYS A 116 14.93 -6.36 10.51
C LYS A 116 15.75 -6.39 9.22
N LYS A 117 16.02 -5.24 8.59
CA LYS A 117 16.76 -5.08 7.33
C LYS A 117 16.10 -5.85 6.17
N VAL A 118 14.78 -5.90 6.16
CA VAL A 118 13.98 -6.48 5.09
C VAL A 118 13.59 -5.40 4.11
N GLN A 119 13.83 -5.64 2.82
CA GLN A 119 13.47 -4.72 1.76
C GLN A 119 11.95 -4.60 1.60
N THR A 120 11.48 -3.37 1.39
CA THR A 120 10.06 -3.02 1.28
C THR A 120 9.73 -2.45 -0.09
N ALA A 121 8.60 -2.85 -0.65
CA ALA A 121 8.07 -2.28 -1.88
C ALA A 121 6.59 -1.89 -1.71
N LEU A 122 6.26 -0.68 -2.06
CA LEU A 122 4.89 -0.17 -2.11
C LEU A 122 4.37 -0.23 -3.54
N ASP A 123 3.39 -1.07 -3.81
CA ASP A 123 2.73 -1.19 -5.11
C ASP A 123 1.37 -0.48 -5.06
N THR A 124 1.27 0.67 -5.71
CA THR A 124 0.15 1.61 -5.55
C THR A 124 -0.26 2.28 -6.85
N SER A 125 -1.54 2.60 -6.98
CA SER A 125 -2.03 3.52 -8.00
C SER A 125 -1.84 4.99 -7.63
N ALA A 126 -1.44 5.30 -6.39
CA ALA A 126 -1.33 6.64 -5.84
C ALA A 126 -2.62 7.49 -5.84
N GLN A 127 -3.78 6.88 -6.07
CA GLN A 127 -5.03 7.63 -6.15
C GLN A 127 -5.31 8.49 -4.90
N PRO A 128 -5.01 8.02 -3.64
CA PRO A 128 -5.24 8.84 -2.44
C PRO A 128 -4.21 9.94 -2.18
N PHE A 129 -3.17 10.10 -3.01
CA PHE A 129 -2.13 11.10 -2.78
C PHE A 129 -2.71 12.52 -2.70
N ALA A 130 -2.45 13.20 -1.58
CA ALA A 130 -3.04 14.49 -1.25
C ALA A 130 -1.96 15.52 -0.87
N PRO A 131 -1.27 16.14 -1.86
CA PRO A 131 -0.13 17.03 -1.60
C PRO A 131 -0.49 18.30 -0.83
N ASP A 132 -1.75 18.72 -0.90
CA ASP A 132 -2.25 19.92 -0.21
C ASP A 132 -2.71 19.64 1.23
N ASP A 133 -2.75 18.39 1.66
CA ASP A 133 -3.08 17.96 3.02
C ASP A 133 -1.78 17.71 3.82
N ALA A 134 -1.40 18.66 4.66
CA ALA A 134 -0.17 18.60 5.43
C ALA A 134 -0.13 17.43 6.44
N GLU A 135 -1.27 17.03 7.01
CA GLU A 135 -1.37 15.90 7.93
C GLU A 135 -1.19 14.58 7.17
N TRP A 136 -1.85 14.45 6.03
CA TRP A 136 -1.70 13.29 5.15
C TRP A 136 -0.25 13.16 4.67
N MET A 137 0.37 14.26 4.24
CA MET A 137 1.77 14.29 3.77
C MET A 137 2.75 13.90 4.88
N ALA A 138 2.55 14.36 6.12
CA ALA A 138 3.39 13.97 7.23
C ALA A 138 3.33 12.46 7.52
N ARG A 139 2.16 11.83 7.35
CA ARG A 139 1.98 10.37 7.46
C ARG A 139 2.63 9.64 6.28
N PHE A 140 2.50 10.17 5.08
CA PHE A 140 3.13 9.61 3.89
C PHE A 140 4.65 9.67 3.93
N ASP A 141 5.24 10.77 4.45
CA ASP A 141 6.67 10.87 4.65
C ASP A 141 7.21 9.82 5.65
N LYS A 142 6.43 9.49 6.70
CA LYS A 142 6.78 8.38 7.61
C LYS A 142 6.79 7.02 6.91
N LEU A 143 5.85 6.80 5.98
CA LEU A 143 5.84 5.60 5.16
C LEU A 143 7.06 5.56 4.25
N LEU A 144 7.33 6.64 3.50
CA LEU A 144 8.46 6.73 2.58
C LEU A 144 9.82 6.53 3.25
N ALA A 145 9.98 6.98 4.49
CA ALA A 145 11.21 6.79 5.27
C ALA A 145 11.57 5.30 5.51
N ASN A 146 10.61 4.40 5.30
CA ASN A 146 10.77 2.95 5.43
C ASN A 146 10.36 2.21 4.15
N THR A 147 10.44 2.88 2.99
CA THR A 147 10.11 2.33 1.68
C THR A 147 11.34 2.35 0.80
N ASP A 148 11.79 1.18 0.35
CA ASP A 148 12.95 1.09 -0.55
C ASP A 148 12.55 1.28 -2.01
N LEU A 149 11.35 0.83 -2.39
CA LEU A 149 10.85 0.89 -3.76
C LEU A 149 9.37 1.28 -3.78
N VAL A 150 9.01 2.21 -4.65
CA VAL A 150 7.61 2.45 -5.04
C VAL A 150 7.40 1.90 -6.45
N ILE A 151 6.40 1.03 -6.61
CA ILE A 151 5.90 0.57 -7.90
C ILE A 151 4.61 1.36 -8.15
N LEU A 152 4.68 2.32 -9.05
CA LEU A 152 3.56 3.21 -9.35
C LEU A 152 2.83 2.77 -10.60
N ASP A 153 1.57 2.41 -10.44
CA ASP A 153 0.69 2.06 -11.55
C ASP A 153 0.13 3.33 -12.24
N LEU A 154 0.75 3.73 -13.33
CA LEU A 154 0.19 4.76 -14.20
C LEU A 154 -0.74 4.11 -15.23
N LYS A 155 -2.05 4.17 -14.95
CA LYS A 155 -3.06 3.46 -15.76
C LYS A 155 -3.28 4.09 -17.14
N GLU A 156 -3.19 5.41 -17.26
CA GLU A 156 -3.26 6.18 -18.51
C GLU A 156 -2.65 7.58 -18.25
N ILE A 157 -1.91 8.09 -19.22
CA ILE A 157 -1.25 9.41 -19.10
C ILE A 157 -2.20 10.55 -19.43
N ASP A 158 -3.12 10.38 -20.38
CA ASP A 158 -4.15 11.34 -20.71
C ASP A 158 -5.23 11.34 -19.61
N ASP A 159 -5.48 12.50 -18.99
CA ASP A 159 -6.38 12.59 -17.83
C ASP A 159 -7.83 12.22 -18.16
N GLU A 160 -8.31 12.60 -19.34
CA GLU A 160 -9.70 12.29 -19.75
C GLU A 160 -9.88 10.78 -20.05
N LYS A 161 -8.88 10.16 -20.67
CA LYS A 161 -8.87 8.71 -20.87
C LYS A 161 -8.70 7.99 -19.53
N HIS A 162 -7.86 8.52 -18.65
CA HIS A 162 -7.68 7.97 -17.30
C HIS A 162 -9.00 7.96 -16.52
N LYS A 163 -9.76 9.06 -16.54
CA LYS A 163 -11.09 9.14 -15.93
C LYS A 163 -12.06 8.12 -16.50
N LYS A 164 -12.07 7.95 -17.82
CA LYS A 164 -12.92 6.92 -18.46
C LYS A 164 -12.53 5.51 -18.06
N LEU A 165 -11.23 5.26 -17.93
CA LEU A 165 -10.69 3.93 -17.61
C LEU A 165 -10.86 3.55 -16.14
N THR A 166 -10.73 4.52 -15.23
CA THR A 166 -10.57 4.26 -13.78
C THR A 166 -11.63 4.92 -12.90
N GLY A 167 -12.35 5.92 -13.44
CA GLY A 167 -13.28 6.77 -12.70
C GLY A 167 -12.63 7.96 -11.98
N HIS A 168 -11.30 8.13 -12.07
CA HIS A 168 -10.54 9.16 -11.35
C HIS A 168 -9.58 9.93 -12.25
N THR A 169 -9.18 11.14 -11.82
CA THR A 169 -8.09 11.92 -12.45
C THR A 169 -6.73 11.27 -12.15
N ASN A 170 -5.74 11.51 -13.02
CA ASN A 170 -4.35 11.09 -12.79
C ASN A 170 -3.45 12.19 -12.21
N LYS A 171 -3.98 13.38 -11.91
CA LYS A 171 -3.18 14.54 -11.48
C LYS A 171 -2.41 14.27 -10.20
N ASN A 172 -3.06 13.71 -9.19
CA ASN A 172 -2.44 13.31 -7.93
C ASN A 172 -1.45 12.16 -8.11
N ILE A 173 -1.69 11.25 -9.05
CA ILE A 173 -0.78 10.15 -9.38
C ILE A 173 0.53 10.69 -9.95
N LEU A 174 0.45 11.61 -10.91
CA LEU A 174 1.63 12.27 -11.49
C LEU A 174 2.37 13.14 -10.46
N ALA A 175 1.62 13.83 -9.59
CA ALA A 175 2.22 14.59 -8.48
C ALA A 175 2.96 13.67 -7.50
N MET A 176 2.42 12.48 -7.18
CA MET A 176 3.12 11.51 -6.33
C MET A 176 4.40 11.00 -6.99
N ALA A 177 4.40 10.71 -8.31
CA ALA A 177 5.60 10.29 -9.02
C ALA A 177 6.74 11.31 -8.87
N GLN A 178 6.44 12.60 -9.06
CA GLN A 178 7.40 13.69 -8.89
C GLN A 178 7.87 13.80 -7.43
N TYR A 179 6.95 13.66 -6.49
CA TYR A 179 7.26 13.74 -5.05
C TYR A 179 8.21 12.61 -4.61
N VAL A 180 7.91 11.36 -4.95
CA VAL A 180 8.73 10.19 -4.64
C VAL A 180 10.13 10.33 -5.24
N ALA A 181 10.22 10.73 -6.52
CA ALA A 181 11.49 10.97 -7.18
C ALA A 181 12.31 12.07 -6.46
N SER A 182 11.67 13.15 -5.97
CA SER A 182 12.33 14.22 -5.23
C SER A 182 12.89 13.77 -3.87
N LYS A 183 12.36 12.70 -3.30
CA LYS A 183 12.82 12.12 -2.02
C LYS A 183 13.97 11.12 -2.19
N GLY A 184 14.30 10.74 -3.44
CA GLY A 184 15.37 9.78 -3.73
C GLY A 184 15.01 8.33 -3.41
N VAL A 185 13.73 8.01 -3.30
CA VAL A 185 13.23 6.63 -3.17
C VAL A 185 13.17 6.01 -4.57
N ASP A 186 13.56 4.74 -4.70
CA ASP A 186 13.50 4.04 -5.99
C ASP A 186 12.05 4.00 -6.51
N LEU A 187 11.87 4.34 -7.79
CA LEU A 187 10.56 4.42 -8.42
C LEU A 187 10.52 3.61 -9.71
N TRP A 188 9.63 2.62 -9.74
CA TRP A 188 9.26 1.91 -10.97
C TRP A 188 7.90 2.39 -11.43
N ILE A 189 7.79 2.73 -12.73
CA ILE A 189 6.49 3.02 -13.35
C ILE A 189 6.01 1.75 -14.04
N ARG A 190 4.83 1.29 -13.65
CA ARG A 190 4.14 0.17 -14.31
C ARG A 190 2.96 0.70 -15.12
N HIS A 191 2.84 0.22 -16.36
CA HIS A 191 1.74 0.56 -17.25
C HIS A 191 1.21 -0.70 -17.93
N VAL A 192 -0.11 -0.91 -17.85
CA VAL A 192 -0.78 -2.02 -18.52
C VAL A 192 -1.22 -1.56 -19.90
N LEU A 193 -0.71 -2.21 -20.95
CA LEU A 193 -1.14 -1.96 -22.31
C LEU A 193 -2.49 -2.64 -22.55
N VAL A 194 -3.50 -1.84 -22.79
CA VAL A 194 -4.86 -2.29 -23.13
C VAL A 194 -5.07 -1.99 -24.60
N PRO A 195 -5.51 -2.99 -25.43
CA PRO A 195 -5.77 -2.81 -26.85
C PRO A 195 -6.96 -1.89 -27.13
#